data_a181a0789eb581d1f9f2a3ff4c335645
#
_entry.id   a181a0789eb581d1f9f2a3ff4c335645
#
_cell.length_a   1.000
_cell.length_b   1.000
_cell.length_c   1.000
_cell.angle_alpha   90.00
_cell.angle_beta   90.00
_cell.angle_gamma   90.00
#
_symmetry.space_group_name_H-M   'P 1'
#
loop_
_entity.id
_entity.type
_entity.pdbx_description
1 polymer ?
#
loop_
_entity_poly.entity_id
_entity_poly.type
_entity_poly.pdbx_seq_one_letter_code
_entity_poly.pdbx_strand_id
1 'polypeptide(L)'
;MADTGAPGYRFTRLQFTRHDAKHDTQKAYRVNLAIPETPAPEEGFPLLIMLDGNAALMEVSADLLTELSQSAAPPVLAFLAHDNDLRIDGDARAYDYTPAVNESALSAKEQRPGREYGGADGYLSFITGKVIPAISDNTPVNPEKTGLWGHSYGGIFVLHALFTRPDSFAFYAPVDPSLWWGEGYILSEEHDLLAESPADIKDKSLLVLTGSGGEAKRRPRGDRDAATLAAVYKARESVPAGETARMVERLKAAGVDAQMTTLQGLSHGETLGASLPYVFRQFAR
;
A
#
# COMPACT_ATOMS: atom_id res chain seq x y z
N MET A 1 -5.27 20.83 5.24
CA MET A 1 -6.09 19.97 6.12
C MET A 1 -5.43 19.64 7.48
N ALA A 2 -4.21 20.04 7.74
CA ALA A 2 -3.54 19.70 9.01
C ALA A 2 -4.05 20.47 10.25
N ASP A 3 -4.91 21.49 10.08
CA ASP A 3 -5.42 22.35 11.17
C ASP A 3 -6.96 22.37 11.32
N THR A 4 -7.68 21.66 10.47
CA THR A 4 -9.14 21.54 10.61
C THR A 4 -9.47 20.06 10.69
N GLY A 5 -9.60 19.56 11.92
CA GLY A 5 -10.04 18.20 12.19
C GLY A 5 -11.32 17.87 11.41
N ALA A 6 -11.45 16.63 10.94
CA ALA A 6 -12.76 16.16 10.49
C ALA A 6 -13.57 15.74 11.72
N PRO A 7 -14.91 15.95 11.73
CA PRO A 7 -15.74 15.52 12.83
C PRO A 7 -15.49 14.04 13.16
N GLY A 8 -15.19 13.76 14.44
CA GLY A 8 -14.94 12.42 14.93
C GLY A 8 -13.50 11.92 14.83
N TYR A 9 -12.58 12.70 14.22
CA TYR A 9 -11.15 12.39 14.15
C TYR A 9 -10.27 13.58 14.53
N ARG A 10 -9.32 13.39 15.42
CA ARG A 10 -8.23 14.33 15.67
C ARG A 10 -6.99 13.95 14.89
N PHE A 11 -6.21 14.94 14.47
CA PHE A 11 -4.99 14.71 13.72
C PHE A 11 -3.74 14.99 14.57
N THR A 12 -2.72 14.17 14.37
CA THR A 12 -1.37 14.38 14.93
C THR A 12 -0.32 13.89 13.93
N ARG A 13 0.95 14.21 14.19
CA ARG A 13 2.07 13.82 13.31
C ARG A 13 3.20 13.25 14.12
N LEU A 14 3.75 12.14 13.62
CA LEU A 14 5.01 11.57 14.08
C LEU A 14 6.06 11.71 12.96
N GLN A 15 7.31 11.90 13.34
CA GLN A 15 8.45 11.97 12.44
C GLN A 15 9.45 10.86 12.76
N PHE A 16 10.05 10.30 11.72
CA PHE A 16 10.98 9.19 11.84
C PHE A 16 12.19 9.40 10.97
N THR A 17 13.30 8.84 11.40
CA THR A 17 14.47 8.61 10.56
C THR A 17 14.76 7.12 10.50
N ARG A 18 15.14 6.64 9.33
CA ARG A 18 15.64 5.27 9.10
C ARG A 18 17.03 5.34 8.51
N HIS A 19 17.96 4.65 9.13
CA HIS A 19 19.28 4.45 8.53
C HIS A 19 19.16 3.43 7.37
N ASP A 20 19.59 3.85 6.19
CA ASP A 20 19.71 2.99 5.03
C ASP A 20 21.16 2.47 4.98
N ALA A 21 21.35 1.23 5.42
CA ALA A 21 22.67 0.63 5.51
C ALA A 21 23.36 0.44 4.14
N LYS A 22 22.56 0.32 3.06
CA LYS A 22 23.11 0.18 1.69
C LYS A 22 23.86 1.43 1.25
N HIS A 23 23.38 2.61 1.64
CA HIS A 23 23.91 3.90 1.18
C HIS A 23 24.56 4.70 2.29
N ASP A 24 24.57 4.19 3.53
CA ASP A 24 25.03 4.91 4.73
C ASP A 24 24.37 6.29 4.87
N THR A 25 23.06 6.37 4.61
CA THR A 25 22.27 7.61 4.64
C THR A 25 21.10 7.51 5.60
N GLN A 26 20.62 8.68 6.05
CA GLN A 26 19.38 8.79 6.81
C GLN A 26 18.24 9.15 5.87
N LYS A 27 17.18 8.37 5.89
CA LYS A 27 15.92 8.66 5.19
C LYS A 27 14.90 9.15 6.20
N ALA A 28 14.23 10.25 5.89
CA ALA A 28 13.22 10.87 6.74
C ALA A 28 11.81 10.49 6.30
N TYR A 29 10.95 10.18 7.28
CA TYR A 29 9.56 9.81 7.07
C TYR A 29 8.67 10.58 8.03
N ARG A 30 7.42 10.78 7.64
CA ARG A 30 6.38 11.30 8.50
C ARG A 30 5.13 10.41 8.45
N VAL A 31 4.44 10.33 9.58
CA VAL A 31 3.14 9.68 9.66
C VAL A 31 2.15 10.71 10.16
N ASN A 32 1.16 11.07 9.32
CA ASN A 32 0.01 11.82 9.79
C ASN A 32 -1.01 10.80 10.29
N LEU A 33 -1.39 10.92 11.55
CA LEU A 33 -2.39 10.06 12.18
C LEU A 33 -3.74 10.75 12.22
N ALA A 34 -4.78 10.08 11.75
CA ALA A 34 -6.16 10.39 12.09
C ALA A 34 -6.61 9.41 13.16
N ILE A 35 -6.90 9.92 14.36
CA ILE A 35 -7.22 9.13 15.55
C ILE A 35 -8.69 9.39 15.90
N PRO A 36 -9.52 8.34 16.09
CA PRO A 36 -10.91 8.53 16.51
C PRO A 36 -11.01 9.32 17.82
N GLU A 37 -12.00 10.21 17.91
CA GLU A 37 -12.28 10.96 19.15
C GLU A 37 -13.15 10.17 20.14
N THR A 38 -13.67 9.02 19.72
CA THR A 38 -14.36 8.09 20.63
C THR A 38 -13.39 7.46 21.63
N PRO A 39 -13.86 7.02 22.80
CA PRO A 39 -13.03 6.23 23.70
C PRO A 39 -12.48 4.98 23.00
N ALA A 40 -11.22 4.68 23.25
CA ALA A 40 -10.60 3.47 22.71
C ALA A 40 -11.33 2.21 23.25
N PRO A 41 -11.58 1.20 22.39
CA PRO A 41 -11.98 -0.12 22.86
C PRO A 41 -10.97 -0.71 23.85
N GLU A 42 -11.37 -1.68 24.65
CA GLU A 42 -10.49 -2.34 25.62
C GLU A 42 -9.26 -2.94 24.96
N GLU A 43 -9.43 -3.54 23.77
CA GLU A 43 -8.35 -4.12 22.96
C GLU A 43 -7.55 -3.08 22.17
N GLY A 44 -7.95 -1.82 22.18
CA GLY A 44 -7.40 -0.75 21.35
C GLY A 44 -8.12 -0.61 19.99
N PHE A 45 -7.81 0.47 19.29
CA PHE A 45 -8.34 0.74 17.95
C PHE A 45 -7.71 -0.18 16.89
N PRO A 46 -8.45 -0.60 15.86
CA PRO A 46 -7.83 -1.10 14.63
C PRO A 46 -6.86 -0.06 14.03
N LEU A 47 -5.75 -0.49 13.44
CA LEU A 47 -4.75 0.40 12.84
C LEU A 47 -4.57 0.08 11.35
N LEU A 48 -4.85 1.04 10.48
CA LEU A 48 -4.59 0.93 9.04
C LEU A 48 -3.40 1.79 8.64
N ILE A 49 -2.32 1.15 8.20
CA ILE A 49 -1.15 1.82 7.62
C ILE A 49 -1.42 2.07 6.13
N MET A 50 -1.25 3.31 5.70
CA MET A 50 -1.50 3.75 4.34
C MET A 50 -0.21 4.29 3.72
N LEU A 51 0.28 3.61 2.70
CA LEU A 51 1.47 4.02 1.95
C LEU A 51 1.18 5.24 1.07
N ASP A 52 2.24 5.91 0.58
CA ASP A 52 2.09 7.18 -0.14
C ASP A 52 1.19 8.17 0.63
N GLY A 53 1.43 8.30 1.91
CA GLY A 53 0.54 8.93 2.87
C GLY A 53 0.12 10.37 2.51
N ASN A 54 0.98 11.14 1.83
CA ASN A 54 0.60 12.47 1.33
C ASN A 54 -0.51 12.37 0.29
N ALA A 55 -0.39 11.44 -0.67
CA ALA A 55 -1.40 11.23 -1.70
C ALA A 55 -2.71 10.69 -1.11
N ALA A 56 -2.61 9.70 -0.22
CA ALA A 56 -3.77 9.12 0.44
C ALA A 56 -4.55 10.17 1.26
N LEU A 57 -3.85 10.96 2.07
CA LEU A 57 -4.47 12.02 2.88
C LEU A 57 -5.16 13.10 2.05
N MET A 58 -4.64 13.41 0.86
CA MET A 58 -5.28 14.38 -0.06
C MET A 58 -6.59 13.88 -0.66
N GLU A 59 -6.80 12.57 -0.73
CA GLU A 59 -8.00 11.94 -1.30
C GLU A 59 -9.06 11.62 -0.23
N VAL A 60 -8.72 11.67 1.04
CA VAL A 60 -9.68 11.44 2.13
C VAL A 60 -10.54 12.67 2.35
N SER A 61 -11.85 12.52 2.21
CA SER A 61 -12.82 13.59 2.49
C SER A 61 -13.23 13.63 3.97
N ALA A 62 -13.67 14.79 4.45
CA ALA A 62 -14.23 14.92 5.79
C ALA A 62 -15.48 14.06 5.98
N ASP A 63 -16.32 13.93 4.94
CA ASP A 63 -17.54 13.10 4.98
C ASP A 63 -17.20 11.62 5.17
N LEU A 64 -16.15 11.12 4.49
CA LEU A 64 -15.69 9.74 4.63
C LEU A 64 -15.17 9.46 6.05
N LEU A 65 -14.43 10.42 6.64
CA LEU A 65 -13.97 10.28 8.03
C LEU A 65 -15.13 10.34 9.02
N THR A 66 -16.12 11.23 8.77
CA THR A 66 -17.33 11.28 9.59
C THR A 66 -18.12 9.99 9.54
N GLU A 67 -18.30 9.39 8.35
CA GLU A 67 -18.91 8.07 8.19
C GLU A 67 -18.13 7.01 8.97
N LEU A 68 -16.80 7.00 8.81
CA LEU A 68 -15.92 6.02 9.44
C LEU A 68 -15.92 6.13 10.99
N SER A 69 -16.01 7.36 11.52
CA SER A 69 -16.07 7.59 12.97
C SER A 69 -17.32 7.00 13.64
N GLN A 70 -18.37 6.74 12.84
CA GLN A 70 -19.63 6.14 13.30
C GLN A 70 -19.66 4.62 13.12
N SER A 71 -18.59 4.01 12.59
CA SER A 71 -18.49 2.55 12.48
C SER A 71 -18.37 1.88 13.85
N ALA A 72 -18.64 0.58 13.92
CA ALA A 72 -18.56 -0.19 15.16
C ALA A 72 -17.14 -0.22 15.75
N ALA A 73 -16.12 -0.14 14.91
CA ALA A 73 -14.72 -0.14 15.29
C ALA A 73 -13.95 0.90 14.44
N PRO A 74 -14.09 2.21 14.71
CA PRO A 74 -13.41 3.24 13.93
C PRO A 74 -11.90 3.08 14.04
N PRO A 75 -11.17 2.94 12.93
CA PRO A 75 -9.73 2.68 12.97
C PRO A 75 -8.91 3.97 13.15
N VAL A 76 -7.73 3.83 13.71
CA VAL A 76 -6.65 4.80 13.52
C VAL A 76 -6.13 4.66 12.09
N LEU A 77 -6.08 5.77 11.36
CA LEU A 77 -5.50 5.82 10.01
C LEU A 77 -4.11 6.45 10.09
N ALA A 78 -3.09 5.72 9.65
CA ALA A 78 -1.71 6.15 9.65
C ALA A 78 -1.20 6.39 8.23
N PHE A 79 -1.16 7.65 7.80
CA PHE A 79 -0.70 8.07 6.48
C PHE A 79 0.82 8.19 6.48
N LEU A 80 1.50 7.10 6.13
CA LEU A 80 2.96 7.01 6.11
C LEU A 80 3.51 7.55 4.78
N ALA A 81 4.35 8.57 4.86
CA ALA A 81 4.94 9.26 3.72
C ALA A 81 6.45 9.52 3.93
N HIS A 82 7.19 9.71 2.84
CA HIS A 82 8.49 10.34 2.88
C HIS A 82 8.34 11.78 3.37
N ASP A 83 9.27 12.27 4.18
CA ASP A 83 9.17 13.60 4.81
C ASP A 83 9.53 14.72 3.82
N ASN A 84 8.67 14.91 2.84
CA ASN A 84 8.71 15.98 1.85
C ASN A 84 7.29 16.38 1.41
N ASP A 85 7.17 17.46 0.62
CA ASP A 85 5.88 17.99 0.20
C ASP A 85 5.37 17.43 -1.15
N LEU A 86 6.04 16.42 -1.69
CA LEU A 86 5.58 15.74 -2.89
C LEU A 86 4.32 14.94 -2.58
N ARG A 87 3.32 15.02 -3.48
CA ARG A 87 2.14 14.15 -3.40
C ARG A 87 2.56 12.67 -3.40
N ILE A 88 3.50 12.32 -4.26
CA ILE A 88 4.14 11.00 -4.36
C ILE A 88 5.62 11.25 -4.67
N ASP A 89 6.52 10.75 -3.83
CA ASP A 89 7.95 10.70 -4.11
C ASP A 89 8.26 9.45 -4.96
N GLY A 90 8.34 9.66 -6.26
CA GLY A 90 8.47 8.56 -7.23
C GLY A 90 9.76 7.76 -7.11
N ASP A 91 10.86 8.37 -6.67
CA ASP A 91 12.16 7.71 -6.57
C ASP A 91 12.34 7.04 -5.20
N ALA A 92 11.99 7.72 -4.12
CA ALA A 92 12.06 7.12 -2.79
C ALA A 92 11.14 5.89 -2.65
N ARG A 93 9.88 5.97 -3.16
CA ARG A 93 8.95 4.84 -3.14
C ARG A 93 9.38 3.68 -4.06
N ALA A 94 10.08 3.96 -5.14
CA ALA A 94 10.59 2.90 -6.00
C ALA A 94 11.57 2.01 -5.24
N TYR A 95 12.44 2.60 -4.42
CA TYR A 95 13.34 1.85 -3.54
C TYR A 95 12.58 1.16 -2.41
N ASP A 96 11.79 1.91 -1.64
CA ASP A 96 11.19 1.40 -0.40
C ASP A 96 10.07 0.37 -0.63
N TYR A 97 9.40 0.37 -1.80
CA TYR A 97 8.23 -0.49 -2.03
C TYR A 97 8.50 -1.69 -2.91
N THR A 98 9.71 -1.84 -3.43
CA THR A 98 10.00 -2.96 -4.33
C THR A 98 10.98 -3.95 -3.70
N PRO A 99 10.77 -5.26 -3.91
CA PRO A 99 11.71 -6.29 -3.52
C PRO A 99 13.07 -6.15 -4.20
N ALA A 100 14.09 -6.80 -3.67
CA ALA A 100 15.38 -6.90 -4.33
C ALA A 100 15.31 -7.90 -5.50
N VAL A 101 15.63 -7.44 -6.70
CA VAL A 101 15.68 -8.26 -7.92
C VAL A 101 17.01 -8.05 -8.65
N ASN A 102 17.36 -8.98 -9.56
CA ASN A 102 18.47 -8.75 -10.48
C ASN A 102 18.17 -7.58 -11.41
N GLU A 103 19.14 -6.74 -11.68
CA GLU A 103 18.98 -5.59 -12.59
C GLU A 103 18.49 -5.99 -13.98
N SER A 104 18.83 -7.20 -14.44
CA SER A 104 18.37 -7.75 -15.72
C SER A 104 16.86 -7.98 -15.79
N ALA A 105 16.17 -8.11 -14.65
CA ALA A 105 14.71 -8.22 -14.58
C ALA A 105 14.01 -6.85 -14.63
N LEU A 106 14.75 -5.75 -14.55
CA LEU A 106 14.21 -4.41 -14.63
C LEU A 106 14.06 -3.98 -16.10
N SER A 107 12.89 -3.46 -16.45
CA SER A 107 12.65 -2.88 -17.77
C SER A 107 13.50 -1.63 -17.99
N ALA A 108 13.70 -1.23 -19.26
CA ALA A 108 14.44 -0.02 -19.62
C ALA A 108 13.86 1.27 -18.96
N LYS A 109 12.57 1.28 -18.62
CA LYS A 109 11.94 2.37 -17.86
C LYS A 109 12.38 2.39 -16.40
N GLU A 110 12.61 1.23 -15.82
CA GLU A 110 13.01 1.05 -14.44
C GLU A 110 14.51 1.34 -14.28
N GLN A 111 15.31 1.01 -15.29
CA GLN A 111 16.75 1.29 -15.35
C GLN A 111 17.06 2.77 -15.60
N ARG A 112 16.46 3.67 -14.81
CA ARG A 112 16.72 5.10 -14.91
C ARG A 112 17.96 5.47 -14.07
N PRO A 113 18.86 6.32 -14.58
CA PRO A 113 19.95 6.85 -13.78
C PRO A 113 19.44 7.47 -12.47
N GLY A 114 20.00 7.06 -11.35
CA GLY A 114 19.65 7.57 -10.02
C GLY A 114 18.37 7.02 -9.40
N ARG A 115 17.64 6.11 -10.09
CA ARG A 115 16.50 5.41 -9.50
C ARG A 115 16.93 4.04 -9.00
N GLU A 116 16.60 3.74 -7.77
CA GLU A 116 16.94 2.51 -7.10
C GLU A 116 15.71 1.70 -6.72
N TYR A 117 15.94 0.41 -6.44
CA TYR A 117 14.95 -0.59 -6.09
C TYR A 117 15.51 -1.53 -5.02
N GLY A 118 14.65 -2.34 -4.39
CA GLY A 118 15.10 -3.43 -3.54
C GLY A 118 15.15 -3.13 -2.05
N GLY A 119 14.45 -2.10 -1.58
CA GLY A 119 14.43 -1.71 -0.17
C GLY A 119 13.26 -2.26 0.64
N ALA A 120 12.37 -3.08 0.04
CA ALA A 120 11.10 -3.48 0.63
C ALA A 120 11.24 -4.19 1.99
N ASP A 121 12.17 -5.14 2.12
CA ASP A 121 12.40 -5.85 3.38
C ASP A 121 12.78 -4.91 4.53
N GLY A 122 13.70 -3.98 4.24
CA GLY A 122 14.14 -2.98 5.21
C GLY A 122 13.01 -2.00 5.58
N TYR A 123 12.16 -1.66 4.61
CA TYR A 123 11.02 -0.78 4.84
C TYR A 123 9.91 -1.47 5.62
N LEU A 124 9.63 -2.74 5.35
CA LEU A 124 8.70 -3.54 6.14
C LEU A 124 9.17 -3.68 7.59
N SER A 125 10.47 -3.97 7.79
CA SER A 125 11.07 -4.01 9.13
C SER A 125 10.98 -2.67 9.87
N PHE A 126 11.13 -1.56 9.16
CA PHE A 126 10.95 -0.22 9.72
C PHE A 126 9.50 0.05 10.13
N ILE A 127 8.52 -0.33 9.31
CA ILE A 127 7.10 -0.18 9.64
C ILE A 127 6.75 -1.00 10.88
N THR A 128 7.08 -2.28 10.88
CA THR A 128 6.68 -3.21 11.95
C THR A 128 7.47 -3.00 13.24
N GLY A 129 8.77 -2.68 13.13
CA GLY A 129 9.66 -2.57 14.28
C GLY A 129 9.82 -1.16 14.86
N LYS A 130 9.37 -0.11 14.15
CA LYS A 130 9.53 1.27 14.62
C LYS A 130 8.27 2.11 14.51
N VAL A 131 7.59 2.08 13.34
CA VAL A 131 6.42 2.95 13.12
C VAL A 131 5.23 2.48 13.95
N ILE A 132 4.85 1.21 13.85
CA ILE A 132 3.72 0.64 14.60
C ILE A 132 3.93 0.76 16.12
N PRO A 133 5.09 0.38 16.70
CA PRO A 133 5.34 0.60 18.13
C PRO A 133 5.19 2.05 18.55
N ALA A 134 5.75 3.00 17.81
CA ALA A 134 5.63 4.42 18.15
C ALA A 134 4.19 4.94 18.06
N ILE A 135 3.35 4.40 17.15
CA ILE A 135 1.92 4.70 17.13
C ILE A 135 1.25 4.14 18.39
N SER A 136 1.57 2.90 18.77
CA SER A 136 1.01 2.22 19.93
C SER A 136 1.37 2.94 21.26
N ASP A 137 2.56 3.52 21.34
CA ASP A 137 2.98 4.33 22.50
C ASP A 137 2.17 5.64 22.64
N ASN A 138 1.60 6.14 21.55
CA ASN A 138 0.84 7.38 21.51
C ASN A 138 -0.68 7.18 21.51
N THR A 139 -1.16 6.01 21.11
CA THR A 139 -2.59 5.72 20.93
C THR A 139 -2.83 4.22 21.12
N PRO A 140 -3.79 3.81 21.97
CA PRO A 140 -4.11 2.40 22.13
C PRO A 140 -4.55 1.78 20.79
N VAL A 141 -3.78 0.84 20.27
CA VAL A 141 -4.11 0.10 19.03
C VAL A 141 -4.14 -1.40 19.30
N ASN A 142 -5.03 -2.10 18.60
CA ASN A 142 -5.15 -3.56 18.69
C ASN A 142 -4.11 -4.20 17.76
N PRO A 143 -3.11 -4.93 18.27
CA PRO A 143 -2.09 -5.56 17.45
C PRO A 143 -2.66 -6.64 16.49
N GLU A 144 -3.78 -7.28 16.86
CA GLU A 144 -4.45 -8.30 16.05
C GLU A 144 -5.31 -7.70 14.93
N LYS A 145 -5.56 -6.37 14.98
CA LYS A 145 -6.37 -5.66 13.98
C LYS A 145 -5.54 -4.59 13.28
N THR A 146 -4.47 -5.02 12.63
CA THR A 146 -3.60 -4.16 11.82
C THR A 146 -3.80 -4.42 10.35
N GLY A 147 -3.76 -3.37 9.53
CA GLY A 147 -3.91 -3.44 8.08
C GLY A 147 -2.87 -2.62 7.33
N LEU A 148 -2.62 -3.03 6.10
CA LEU A 148 -1.72 -2.33 5.17
C LEU A 148 -2.41 -2.08 3.84
N TRP A 149 -2.46 -0.81 3.41
CA TRP A 149 -2.98 -0.38 2.12
C TRP A 149 -1.88 0.25 1.28
N GLY A 150 -1.91 -0.02 -0.03
CA GLY A 150 -0.99 0.62 -0.97
C GLY A 150 -1.45 0.51 -2.42
N HIS A 151 -1.12 1.54 -3.22
CA HIS A 151 -1.49 1.65 -4.62
C HIS A 151 -0.27 1.48 -5.54
N SER A 152 -0.43 0.78 -6.66
CA SER A 152 0.61 0.62 -7.69
C SER A 152 1.87 -0.09 -7.14
N TYR A 153 3.01 0.57 -7.02
CA TYR A 153 4.20 0.04 -6.30
C TYR A 153 3.90 -0.19 -4.81
N GLY A 154 3.07 0.67 -4.18
CA GLY A 154 2.55 0.39 -2.85
C GLY A 154 1.74 -0.91 -2.80
N GLY A 155 1.01 -1.24 -3.88
CA GLY A 155 0.31 -2.51 -4.02
C GLY A 155 1.26 -3.71 -4.13
N ILE A 156 2.42 -3.57 -4.80
CA ILE A 156 3.47 -4.60 -4.78
C ILE A 156 3.98 -4.78 -3.35
N PHE A 157 4.27 -3.70 -2.64
CA PHE A 157 4.74 -3.78 -1.27
C PHE A 157 3.74 -4.47 -0.33
N VAL A 158 2.44 -4.21 -0.49
CA VAL A 158 1.39 -4.91 0.28
C VAL A 158 1.44 -6.41 0.00
N LEU A 159 1.58 -6.82 -1.26
CA LEU A 159 1.70 -8.23 -1.63
C LEU A 159 3.02 -8.83 -1.13
N HIS A 160 4.15 -8.13 -1.26
CA HIS A 160 5.43 -8.54 -0.71
C HIS A 160 5.34 -8.80 0.81
N ALA A 161 4.69 -7.90 1.56
CA ALA A 161 4.48 -8.09 2.99
C ALA A 161 3.62 -9.34 3.29
N LEU A 162 2.55 -9.59 2.52
CA LEU A 162 1.73 -10.79 2.65
C LEU A 162 2.50 -12.06 2.33
N PHE A 163 3.33 -12.05 1.29
CA PHE A 163 3.99 -13.25 0.80
C PHE A 163 5.26 -13.61 1.58
N THR A 164 5.97 -12.61 2.12
CA THR A 164 7.25 -12.85 2.81
C THR A 164 7.13 -12.82 4.34
N ARG A 165 6.20 -12.06 4.88
CA ARG A 165 5.95 -11.92 6.33
C ARG A 165 4.46 -11.76 6.64
N PRO A 166 3.64 -12.79 6.41
CA PRO A 166 2.18 -12.75 6.55
C PRO A 166 1.69 -12.33 7.94
N ASP A 167 2.47 -12.56 8.98
CA ASP A 167 2.12 -12.17 10.36
C ASP A 167 2.30 -10.69 10.66
N SER A 168 2.82 -9.91 9.70
CA SER A 168 3.00 -8.47 9.89
C SER A 168 1.67 -7.71 9.98
N PHE A 169 0.61 -8.21 9.33
CA PHE A 169 -0.72 -7.59 9.33
C PHE A 169 -1.82 -8.66 9.28
N ALA A 170 -3.02 -8.29 9.72
CA ALA A 170 -4.21 -9.12 9.59
C ALA A 170 -4.98 -8.83 8.28
N PHE A 171 -4.89 -7.61 7.76
CA PHE A 171 -5.60 -7.14 6.58
C PHE A 171 -4.65 -6.52 5.55
N TYR A 172 -4.79 -6.93 4.30
CA TYR A 172 -3.97 -6.50 3.17
C TYR A 172 -4.85 -5.93 2.05
N ALA A 173 -4.58 -4.70 1.63
CA ALA A 173 -5.36 -4.01 0.60
C ALA A 173 -4.48 -3.47 -0.53
N PRO A 174 -3.99 -4.32 -1.45
CA PRO A 174 -3.27 -3.88 -2.64
C PRO A 174 -4.25 -3.31 -3.67
N VAL A 175 -3.99 -2.10 -4.16
CA VAL A 175 -4.80 -1.42 -5.15
C VAL A 175 -4.01 -1.26 -6.44
N ASP A 176 -4.58 -1.75 -7.56
CA ASP A 176 -3.92 -1.77 -8.88
C ASP A 176 -2.43 -2.15 -8.79
N PRO A 177 -2.08 -3.26 -8.10
CA PRO A 177 -0.68 -3.63 -7.91
C PRO A 177 0.00 -3.77 -9.26
N SER A 178 1.20 -3.19 -9.40
CA SER A 178 1.99 -3.26 -10.63
C SER A 178 2.65 -4.64 -10.79
N LEU A 179 1.86 -5.71 -10.92
CA LEU A 179 2.35 -7.11 -10.96
C LEU A 179 3.43 -7.35 -12.02
N TRP A 180 3.44 -6.53 -13.07
CA TRP A 180 4.41 -6.57 -14.17
C TRP A 180 5.82 -6.11 -13.77
N TRP A 181 5.98 -5.45 -12.62
CA TRP A 181 7.29 -4.97 -12.17
C TRP A 181 8.25 -6.13 -11.95
N GLY A 182 9.53 -5.94 -12.37
CA GLY A 182 10.54 -6.99 -12.26
C GLY A 182 10.16 -8.27 -13.00
N GLU A 183 9.50 -8.14 -14.18
CA GLU A 183 9.00 -9.27 -14.97
C GLU A 183 8.02 -10.19 -14.21
N GLY A 184 7.27 -9.63 -13.28
CA GLY A 184 6.32 -10.39 -12.48
C GLY A 184 6.91 -11.03 -11.22
N TYR A 185 8.03 -10.53 -10.74
CA TYR A 185 8.76 -11.07 -9.58
C TYR A 185 7.86 -11.37 -8.37
N ILE A 186 6.88 -10.51 -8.09
CA ILE A 186 5.96 -10.71 -6.96
C ILE A 186 5.19 -12.03 -7.03
N LEU A 187 4.96 -12.56 -8.22
CA LEU A 187 4.32 -13.86 -8.41
C LEU A 187 5.22 -15.04 -8.04
N SER A 188 6.55 -14.85 -8.05
CA SER A 188 7.47 -15.87 -7.51
C SER A 188 7.40 -15.93 -5.99
N GLU A 189 7.27 -14.80 -5.30
CA GLU A 189 7.06 -14.78 -3.85
C GLU A 189 5.73 -15.44 -3.45
N GLU A 190 4.65 -15.21 -4.24
CA GLU A 190 3.39 -15.95 -4.07
C GLU A 190 3.59 -17.46 -4.21
N HIS A 191 4.29 -17.88 -5.27
CA HIS A 191 4.55 -19.29 -5.54
C HIS A 191 5.31 -19.95 -4.39
N ASP A 192 6.37 -19.30 -3.91
CA ASP A 192 7.21 -19.82 -2.83
C ASP A 192 6.42 -19.95 -1.52
N LEU A 193 5.62 -18.94 -1.15
CA LEU A 193 4.73 -18.99 0.00
C LEU A 193 3.74 -20.15 -0.10
N LEU A 194 3.05 -20.30 -1.25
CA LEU A 194 2.05 -21.35 -1.45
C LEU A 194 2.66 -22.75 -1.46
N ALA A 195 3.92 -22.88 -1.89
CA ALA A 195 4.64 -24.14 -1.90
C ALA A 195 5.20 -24.54 -0.52
N GLU A 196 5.71 -23.56 0.24
CA GLU A 196 6.46 -23.82 1.46
C GLU A 196 5.63 -23.65 2.73
N SER A 197 4.77 -22.65 2.81
CA SER A 197 4.08 -22.24 4.03
C SER A 197 2.65 -21.76 3.82
N PRO A 198 1.77 -22.50 3.12
CA PRO A 198 0.42 -22.04 2.81
C PRO A 198 -0.47 -21.88 4.07
N ALA A 199 -0.06 -22.44 5.20
CA ALA A 199 -0.80 -22.32 6.46
C ALA A 199 -0.71 -20.93 7.08
N ASP A 200 0.36 -20.19 6.80
CA ASP A 200 0.67 -18.90 7.45
C ASP A 200 -0.26 -17.77 7.00
N ILE A 201 -1.02 -17.98 5.93
CA ILE A 201 -1.95 -16.98 5.37
C ILE A 201 -3.43 -17.27 5.62
N LYS A 202 -3.80 -18.39 6.27
CA LYS A 202 -5.19 -18.84 6.39
C LYS A 202 -6.12 -17.87 7.12
N ASP A 203 -5.58 -17.13 8.10
CA ASP A 203 -6.34 -16.18 8.91
C ASP A 203 -6.18 -14.73 8.42
N LYS A 204 -5.61 -14.54 7.24
CA LYS A 204 -5.39 -13.21 6.66
C LYS A 204 -6.58 -12.80 5.80
N SER A 205 -6.88 -11.51 5.81
CA SER A 205 -7.90 -10.91 4.94
C SER A 205 -7.24 -10.10 3.82
N LEU A 206 -7.65 -10.31 2.58
CA LEU A 206 -7.10 -9.66 1.39
C LEU A 206 -8.21 -9.00 0.57
N LEU A 207 -8.12 -7.69 0.38
CA LEU A 207 -9.01 -6.94 -0.50
C LEU A 207 -8.23 -6.35 -1.67
N VAL A 208 -8.32 -6.95 -2.83
CA VAL A 208 -7.70 -6.43 -4.05
C VAL A 208 -8.68 -5.52 -4.80
N LEU A 209 -8.25 -4.31 -5.13
CA LEU A 209 -9.02 -3.41 -5.98
C LEU A 209 -8.26 -3.11 -7.26
N THR A 210 -8.96 -3.15 -8.40
CA THR A 210 -8.37 -2.84 -9.71
C THR A 210 -9.29 -1.93 -10.52
N GLY A 211 -8.71 -1.07 -11.36
CA GLY A 211 -9.46 -0.32 -12.35
C GLY A 211 -9.75 -1.17 -13.60
N SER A 212 -10.91 -0.98 -14.23
CA SER A 212 -11.19 -1.66 -15.50
C SER A 212 -10.53 -0.98 -16.71
N GLY A 213 -9.81 0.14 -16.51
CA GLY A 213 -9.30 0.96 -17.59
C GLY A 213 -10.44 1.73 -18.25
N GLY A 214 -10.75 2.94 -17.76
CA GLY A 214 -11.59 3.87 -18.50
C GLY A 214 -10.81 4.39 -19.71
N GLU A 215 -11.51 4.93 -20.72
CA GLU A 215 -10.88 5.89 -21.62
C GLU A 215 -10.29 6.98 -20.74
N ALA A 216 -8.97 6.88 -20.49
CA ALA A 216 -8.29 7.90 -19.76
C ALA A 216 -8.66 9.21 -20.43
N LYS A 217 -9.39 10.08 -19.76
CA LYS A 217 -9.43 11.50 -20.12
C LYS A 217 -7.96 11.90 -20.08
N ARG A 218 -7.30 11.73 -21.21
CA ARG A 218 -5.88 12.00 -21.43
C ARG A 218 -5.73 13.50 -21.22
N ARG A 219 -5.60 13.92 -19.98
CA ARG A 219 -4.90 15.18 -19.73
C ARG A 219 -3.50 14.94 -20.23
N PRO A 220 -3.00 15.74 -21.17
CA PRO A 220 -1.60 15.69 -21.57
C PRO A 220 -0.77 15.90 -20.30
N ARG A 221 -0.33 14.84 -19.66
CA ARG A 221 0.75 14.94 -18.67
C ARG A 221 2.00 15.11 -19.50
N GLY A 222 2.65 16.28 -19.35
CA GLY A 222 3.76 16.73 -20.14
C GLY A 222 4.72 15.63 -20.59
N ASP A 223 5.28 15.80 -21.78
CA ASP A 223 6.37 15.10 -22.47
C ASP A 223 6.81 13.72 -21.94
N ARG A 224 5.88 12.78 -21.80
CA ARG A 224 6.27 11.37 -21.81
C ARG A 224 6.50 11.02 -23.25
N ASP A 225 7.76 10.79 -23.61
CA ASP A 225 8.10 10.36 -24.94
C ASP A 225 7.42 9.02 -25.29
N ALA A 226 7.22 8.78 -26.58
CA ALA A 226 6.59 7.57 -27.09
C ALA A 226 7.36 6.30 -26.64
N ALA A 227 8.67 6.40 -26.47
CA ALA A 227 9.53 5.29 -26.04
C ALA A 227 9.25 4.88 -24.58
N THR A 228 9.06 5.86 -23.68
CA THR A 228 8.67 5.60 -22.29
C THR A 228 7.31 4.90 -22.22
N LEU A 229 6.34 5.32 -23.04
CA LEU A 229 5.02 4.67 -23.10
C LEU A 229 5.11 3.24 -23.64
N ALA A 230 5.87 3.02 -24.73
CA ALA A 230 6.09 1.71 -25.30
C ALA A 230 6.76 0.73 -24.31
N ALA A 231 7.75 1.21 -23.54
CA ALA A 231 8.41 0.41 -22.50
C ALA A 231 7.44 -0.01 -21.39
N VAL A 232 6.51 0.87 -21.00
CA VAL A 232 5.45 0.53 -20.01
C VAL A 232 4.51 -0.54 -20.56
N TYR A 233 4.08 -0.41 -21.83
CA TYR A 233 3.21 -1.42 -22.45
C TYR A 233 3.91 -2.77 -22.55
N LYS A 234 5.15 -2.78 -23.02
CA LYS A 234 5.96 -4.02 -23.11
C LYS A 234 6.16 -4.67 -21.73
N ALA A 235 6.47 -3.89 -20.69
CA ALA A 235 6.61 -4.43 -19.34
C ALA A 235 5.30 -5.05 -18.82
N ARG A 236 4.14 -4.47 -19.17
CA ARG A 236 2.83 -5.02 -18.80
C ARG A 236 2.51 -6.35 -19.50
N GLU A 237 3.10 -6.60 -20.67
CA GLU A 237 2.95 -7.86 -21.41
C GLU A 237 3.73 -9.02 -20.75
N SER A 238 4.65 -8.75 -19.82
CA SER A 238 5.37 -9.79 -19.08
C SER A 238 4.47 -10.61 -18.15
N VAL A 239 3.33 -10.05 -17.77
CA VAL A 239 2.34 -10.74 -16.92
C VAL A 239 1.05 -10.96 -17.73
N PRO A 240 0.52 -12.19 -17.78
CA PRO A 240 -0.69 -12.50 -18.53
C PRO A 240 -1.89 -11.66 -18.10
N ALA A 241 -2.74 -11.29 -19.04
CA ALA A 241 -3.99 -10.58 -18.73
C ALA A 241 -4.84 -11.40 -17.73
N GLY A 242 -5.41 -10.73 -16.73
CA GLY A 242 -6.22 -11.37 -15.69
C GLY A 242 -5.43 -12.06 -14.59
N GLU A 243 -4.10 -11.88 -14.53
CA GLU A 243 -3.27 -12.54 -13.50
C GLU A 243 -3.65 -12.11 -12.08
N THR A 244 -4.04 -10.87 -11.87
CA THR A 244 -4.52 -10.41 -10.56
C THR A 244 -5.71 -11.25 -10.07
N ALA A 245 -6.65 -11.56 -10.95
CA ALA A 245 -7.79 -12.40 -10.58
C ALA A 245 -7.37 -13.84 -10.30
N ARG A 246 -6.46 -14.40 -11.12
CA ARG A 246 -5.93 -15.76 -10.88
C ARG A 246 -5.16 -15.87 -9.57
N MET A 247 -4.35 -14.87 -9.23
CA MET A 247 -3.66 -14.76 -7.94
C MET A 247 -4.67 -14.78 -6.79
N VAL A 248 -5.72 -13.97 -6.84
CA VAL A 248 -6.77 -13.95 -5.81
C VAL A 248 -7.43 -15.33 -5.66
N GLU A 249 -7.74 -16.04 -6.75
CA GLU A 249 -8.32 -17.37 -6.69
C GLU A 249 -7.35 -18.42 -6.11
N ARG A 250 -6.05 -18.35 -6.40
CA ARG A 250 -5.04 -19.22 -5.76
C ARG A 250 -4.97 -19.00 -4.25
N LEU A 251 -4.96 -17.72 -3.82
CA LEU A 251 -4.94 -17.35 -2.40
C LEU A 251 -6.22 -17.79 -1.67
N LYS A 252 -7.40 -17.64 -2.30
CA LYS A 252 -8.64 -18.22 -1.77
C LYS A 252 -8.56 -19.73 -1.58
N ALA A 253 -8.05 -20.43 -2.57
CA ALA A 253 -7.87 -21.88 -2.51
C ALA A 253 -6.90 -22.30 -1.39
N ALA A 254 -5.94 -21.45 -1.03
CA ALA A 254 -5.03 -21.63 0.10
C ALA A 254 -5.64 -21.25 1.47
N GLY A 255 -6.87 -20.68 1.49
CA GLY A 255 -7.62 -20.37 2.70
C GLY A 255 -7.60 -18.91 3.16
N VAL A 256 -7.07 -18.00 2.33
CA VAL A 256 -7.14 -16.55 2.59
C VAL A 256 -8.60 -16.08 2.39
N ASP A 257 -9.11 -15.24 3.31
CA ASP A 257 -10.34 -14.48 3.06
C ASP A 257 -10.06 -13.38 2.04
N ALA A 258 -9.98 -13.78 0.76
CA ALA A 258 -9.59 -12.89 -0.34
C ALA A 258 -10.81 -12.44 -1.14
N GLN A 259 -10.88 -11.14 -1.41
CA GLN A 259 -11.91 -10.52 -2.23
C GLN A 259 -11.26 -9.65 -3.31
N MET A 260 -11.90 -9.56 -4.47
CA MET A 260 -11.49 -8.66 -5.54
C MET A 260 -12.66 -7.80 -5.99
N THR A 261 -12.40 -6.50 -6.13
CA THR A 261 -13.38 -5.54 -6.63
C THR A 261 -12.80 -4.79 -7.82
N THR A 262 -13.54 -4.77 -8.93
CA THR A 262 -13.19 -3.97 -10.11
C THR A 262 -13.91 -2.63 -10.05
N LEU A 263 -13.14 -1.55 -10.01
CA LEU A 263 -13.62 -0.17 -10.07
C LEU A 263 -13.87 0.19 -11.53
N GLN A 264 -15.14 0.08 -11.93
CA GLN A 264 -15.53 0.22 -13.33
C GLN A 264 -15.27 1.63 -13.88
N GLY A 265 -14.70 1.69 -15.08
CA GLY A 265 -14.43 2.96 -15.78
C GLY A 265 -13.29 3.79 -15.21
N LEU A 266 -12.59 3.31 -14.18
CA LEU A 266 -11.50 4.06 -13.56
C LEU A 266 -10.15 3.64 -14.11
N SER A 267 -9.33 4.66 -14.40
CA SER A 267 -7.93 4.49 -14.78
C SER A 267 -7.06 4.16 -13.57
N HIS A 268 -5.86 3.63 -13.81
CA HIS A 268 -4.87 3.33 -12.78
C HIS A 268 -4.61 4.48 -11.79
N GLY A 269 -4.62 5.74 -12.24
CA GLY A 269 -4.39 6.88 -11.34
C GLY A 269 -5.61 7.26 -10.50
N GLU A 270 -6.82 6.97 -10.97
CA GLU A 270 -8.07 7.28 -10.28
C GLU A 270 -8.40 6.26 -9.20
N THR A 271 -7.90 5.03 -9.34
CA THR A 271 -8.15 3.96 -8.36
C THR A 271 -7.53 4.25 -7.00
N LEU A 272 -6.48 5.09 -6.91
CA LEU A 272 -5.88 5.47 -5.62
C LEU A 272 -6.95 6.06 -4.68
N GLY A 273 -7.58 7.16 -5.05
CA GLY A 273 -8.60 7.81 -4.23
C GLY A 273 -9.90 7.00 -4.14
N ALA A 274 -10.35 6.44 -5.28
CA ALA A 274 -11.59 5.69 -5.34
C ALA A 274 -11.59 4.40 -4.52
N SER A 275 -10.42 3.84 -4.19
CA SER A 275 -10.31 2.65 -3.35
C SER A 275 -10.61 2.90 -1.87
N LEU A 276 -10.35 4.12 -1.38
CA LEU A 276 -10.38 4.43 0.05
C LEU A 276 -11.72 4.11 0.73
N PRO A 277 -12.90 4.49 0.18
CA PRO A 277 -14.18 4.14 0.79
C PRO A 277 -14.40 2.62 0.92
N TYR A 278 -13.94 1.84 -0.06
CA TYR A 278 -14.05 0.37 -0.02
C TYR A 278 -13.18 -0.21 1.08
N VAL A 279 -11.92 0.21 1.13
CA VAL A 279 -10.94 -0.28 2.11
C VAL A 279 -11.36 0.10 3.53
N PHE A 280 -11.77 1.35 3.76
CA PHE A 280 -12.18 1.80 5.09
C PHE A 280 -13.40 1.06 5.61
N ARG A 281 -14.44 0.89 4.76
CA ARG A 281 -15.64 0.16 5.15
C ARG A 281 -15.38 -1.32 5.38
N GLN A 282 -14.47 -1.94 4.63
CA GLN A 282 -14.11 -3.34 4.83
C GLN A 282 -13.31 -3.53 6.12
N PHE A 283 -12.36 -2.61 6.38
CA PHE A 283 -11.47 -2.69 7.53
C PHE A 283 -12.17 -2.35 8.87
N ALA A 284 -13.21 -1.51 8.85
CA ALA A 284 -13.98 -1.08 10.02
C ALA A 284 -15.13 -2.03 10.40
N ARG A 285 -15.22 -3.21 9.78
CA ARG A 285 -16.20 -4.29 10.11
C ARG A 285 -15.66 -5.13 11.26
#